data_94fd26b15db8caf5366086c4470d79ce
#
_entry.id   94fd26b15db8caf5366086c4470d79ce
#
_cell.length_a   1.000
_cell.length_b   1.000
_cell.length_c   1.000
_cell.angle_alpha   90.00
_cell.angle_beta   90.00
_cell.angle_gamma   90.00
#
_symmetry.space_group_name_H-M   'P 1'
#
loop_
_entity.id
_entity.type
_entity.pdbx_description
1 polymer ?
#
loop_
_entity_poly.entity_id
_entity_poly.type
_entity_poly.pdbx_seq_one_letter_code
_entity_poly.pdbx_strand_id
1 'polypeptide(L)'
;MLKHLYIKNFTLIDELDIDLYKGFSVMTGETGAGKSIILGAIGLLLGQRADIKAIKQGAEKCVIEAQFDLSRYDMEDFFTENDIEYDAEETIIRRELTSAGKSRAFINDTPVQLSMLKELGERLVDVHSQHQNLLLNKQDFQMNVVDIIADDAKQLAQYQKVYSEYHAALKQLETLRDDIERNRQNLDFLQFQCDELVGANLQEGEQEELEQQSDTMAHSEDIKSALYTADNALSAEGTGIVESLRNSLSALRSIERVLPSAAEYVQRIDSTYIELKDLAQDISSQLERIDFDPAEFDAINNRLDRLYDLQKKYHVESVGELIEKRDELKRQLSNIENSDEALAELDTRCQQLKAEAQKHADALTKLRSKAARQVEKELQARLVPLGMPNVRFSIEMTKTDLGHSGQDKVAFLFSANTSTPLQPVSQVASGGEIARVMLSLKAMISGAVKLPTIIFDEIDTGVSGKIAEQMAQIMQEMGRNDRQVISITHLPQIAALGAVHYKVEKEETTQGTTSRMRQLTPDERITEIAQMLSGSDISDAAIQNAKQLLRL
;
A
#
# COMPACT_ATOMS: atom_id res chain seq x y z
N MET A 1 10.78 -6.81 -28.64
CA MET A 1 10.33 -5.95 -29.77
C MET A 1 9.01 -6.43 -30.30
N LEU A 2 8.21 -5.56 -30.89
CA LEU A 2 6.92 -5.92 -31.53
C LEU A 2 7.20 -6.66 -32.84
N LYS A 3 6.85 -7.94 -32.90
CA LYS A 3 7.08 -8.79 -34.09
C LYS A 3 5.89 -8.83 -35.03
N HIS A 4 4.69 -8.91 -34.47
CA HIS A 4 3.47 -9.12 -35.23
C HIS A 4 2.32 -8.30 -34.63
N LEU A 5 1.46 -7.76 -35.47
CA LEU A 5 0.28 -7.00 -35.08
C LEU A 5 -0.95 -7.50 -35.86
N TYR A 6 -1.93 -8.00 -35.12
CA TYR A 6 -3.21 -8.39 -35.64
C TYR A 6 -4.34 -7.50 -35.11
N ILE A 7 -5.16 -6.97 -35.99
CA ILE A 7 -6.28 -6.10 -35.64
C ILE A 7 -7.51 -6.57 -36.43
N LYS A 8 -8.63 -6.78 -35.73
CA LYS A 8 -9.91 -7.16 -36.35
C LYS A 8 -11.05 -6.29 -35.85
N ASN A 9 -11.84 -5.75 -36.80
CA ASN A 9 -13.04 -4.94 -36.54
C ASN A 9 -12.78 -3.71 -35.67
N PHE A 10 -11.72 -2.97 -35.96
CA PHE A 10 -11.36 -1.77 -35.22
C PHE A 10 -11.52 -0.53 -36.11
N THR A 11 -12.43 0.35 -35.76
CA THR A 11 -12.78 1.58 -36.50
C THR A 11 -12.97 1.36 -38.01
N LEU A 12 -12.01 1.76 -38.87
CA LEU A 12 -12.02 1.54 -40.31
C LEU A 12 -11.22 0.29 -40.75
N ILE A 13 -10.63 -0.46 -39.81
CA ILE A 13 -9.87 -1.66 -40.12
C ILE A 13 -10.81 -2.88 -39.98
N ASP A 14 -11.02 -3.60 -41.09
CA ASP A 14 -11.69 -4.89 -41.10
C ASP A 14 -10.81 -5.97 -40.47
N GLU A 15 -9.66 -6.16 -41.11
CA GLU A 15 -8.64 -7.09 -40.70
C GLU A 15 -7.27 -6.58 -41.14
N LEU A 16 -6.34 -6.58 -40.21
CA LEU A 16 -4.94 -6.27 -40.43
C LEU A 16 -4.11 -7.37 -39.79
N ASP A 17 -3.22 -7.94 -40.57
CA ASP A 17 -2.29 -8.99 -40.17
C ASP A 17 -0.93 -8.63 -40.76
N ILE A 18 0.04 -8.20 -39.89
CA ILE A 18 1.28 -7.64 -40.41
C ILE A 18 2.48 -7.93 -39.51
N ASP A 19 3.58 -8.31 -40.15
CA ASP A 19 4.87 -8.47 -39.49
C ASP A 19 5.63 -7.15 -39.40
N LEU A 20 6.28 -6.93 -38.25
CA LEU A 20 7.09 -5.77 -37.97
C LEU A 20 8.53 -6.20 -37.66
N TYR A 21 9.50 -5.42 -38.15
CA TYR A 21 10.91 -5.81 -38.13
C TYR A 21 11.74 -4.90 -37.22
N LYS A 22 12.87 -5.42 -36.79
CA LYS A 22 13.89 -4.64 -36.05
C LYS A 22 14.49 -3.54 -36.91
N GLY A 23 15.12 -2.58 -36.26
CA GLY A 23 15.73 -1.45 -36.92
C GLY A 23 14.78 -0.28 -37.08
N PHE A 24 15.06 0.59 -38.05
CA PHE A 24 14.25 1.76 -38.33
C PHE A 24 13.25 1.48 -39.43
N SER A 25 11.96 1.48 -39.11
CA SER A 25 10.84 1.32 -40.02
C SER A 25 10.04 2.61 -40.14
N VAL A 26 9.44 2.83 -41.29
CA VAL A 26 8.61 4.00 -41.56
C VAL A 26 7.20 3.59 -41.98
N MET A 27 6.22 4.40 -41.59
CA MET A 27 4.83 4.30 -42.04
C MET A 27 4.42 5.59 -42.71
N THR A 28 4.01 5.50 -43.98
CA THR A 28 3.46 6.63 -44.75
C THR A 28 1.99 6.41 -45.04
N GLY A 29 1.32 7.40 -45.57
CA GLY A 29 -0.09 7.37 -45.96
C GLY A 29 -0.72 8.76 -45.81
N GLU A 30 -1.85 8.97 -46.47
CA GLU A 30 -2.60 10.24 -46.40
C GLU A 30 -3.04 10.58 -45.00
N THR A 31 -3.15 11.88 -44.67
CA THR A 31 -3.74 12.37 -43.44
C THR A 31 -5.17 11.88 -43.31
N GLY A 32 -5.46 11.19 -42.19
CA GLY A 32 -6.76 10.56 -41.98
C GLY A 32 -6.90 9.15 -42.62
N ALA A 33 -5.86 8.59 -43.29
CA ALA A 33 -5.90 7.26 -43.91
C ALA A 33 -5.84 6.09 -42.91
N GLY A 34 -5.79 6.33 -41.63
CA GLY A 34 -5.78 5.26 -40.63
C GLY A 34 -4.49 5.15 -39.83
N LYS A 35 -3.47 6.02 -40.04
CA LYS A 35 -2.24 6.02 -39.21
C LYS A 35 -2.56 6.17 -37.72
N SER A 36 -3.38 7.13 -37.38
CA SER A 36 -3.88 7.35 -36.01
C SER A 36 -4.75 6.20 -35.50
N ILE A 37 -5.39 5.44 -36.40
CA ILE A 37 -6.20 4.26 -36.05
C ILE A 37 -5.28 3.13 -35.58
N ILE A 38 -4.16 2.88 -36.29
CA ILE A 38 -3.17 1.87 -35.89
C ILE A 38 -2.57 2.22 -34.51
N LEU A 39 -2.24 3.49 -34.31
CA LEU A 39 -1.75 3.96 -33.01
C LEU A 39 -2.81 3.82 -31.90
N GLY A 40 -4.08 4.09 -32.22
CA GLY A 40 -5.20 3.85 -31.31
C GLY A 40 -5.34 2.38 -30.92
N ALA A 41 -5.15 1.45 -31.88
CA ALA A 41 -5.14 0.03 -31.60
C ALA A 41 -3.96 -0.37 -30.69
N ILE A 42 -2.75 0.11 -30.98
CA ILE A 42 -1.58 -0.10 -30.13
C ILE A 42 -1.82 0.51 -28.73
N GLY A 43 -2.38 1.71 -28.64
CA GLY A 43 -2.74 2.34 -27.37
C GLY A 43 -3.70 1.48 -26.51
N LEU A 44 -4.66 0.79 -27.13
CA LEU A 44 -5.54 -0.14 -26.43
C LEU A 44 -4.79 -1.37 -25.91
N LEU A 45 -3.83 -1.91 -26.65
CA LEU A 45 -2.93 -2.96 -26.19
C LEU A 45 -2.06 -2.52 -25.02
N LEU A 46 -1.67 -1.24 -24.99
CA LEU A 46 -0.89 -0.63 -23.92
C LEU A 46 -1.75 -0.17 -22.72
N GLY A 47 -2.98 -0.68 -22.61
CA GLY A 47 -3.83 -0.45 -21.46
C GLY A 47 -4.61 0.87 -21.45
N GLN A 48 -4.73 1.59 -22.58
CA GLN A 48 -5.63 2.75 -22.65
C GLN A 48 -7.10 2.34 -22.50
N ARG A 49 -7.92 3.28 -22.02
CA ARG A 49 -9.37 3.06 -21.91
C ARG A 49 -9.99 2.90 -23.28
N ALA A 50 -10.82 1.89 -23.43
CA ALA A 50 -11.54 1.62 -24.66
C ALA A 50 -12.84 2.44 -24.71
N ASP A 51 -13.15 3.01 -25.90
CA ASP A 51 -14.48 3.51 -26.24
C ASP A 51 -15.18 2.45 -27.12
N ILE A 52 -16.45 2.17 -26.86
CA ILE A 52 -17.27 1.25 -27.69
C ILE A 52 -17.31 1.72 -29.15
N LYS A 53 -17.21 3.04 -29.39
CA LYS A 53 -17.12 3.63 -30.73
C LYS A 53 -15.90 3.17 -31.53
N ALA A 54 -14.90 2.61 -30.88
CA ALA A 54 -13.73 2.03 -31.54
C ALA A 54 -14.01 0.70 -32.25
N ILE A 55 -15.14 0.04 -31.94
CA ILE A 55 -15.58 -1.16 -32.65
C ILE A 55 -16.15 -0.75 -34.00
N LYS A 56 -15.76 -1.45 -35.07
CA LYS A 56 -16.30 -1.21 -36.41
C LYS A 56 -17.81 -1.33 -36.40
N GLN A 57 -18.48 -0.42 -37.08
CA GLN A 57 -19.96 -0.41 -37.17
C GLN A 57 -20.48 -1.73 -37.76
N GLY A 58 -21.42 -2.38 -37.07
CA GLY A 58 -21.98 -3.67 -37.46
C GLY A 58 -21.21 -4.88 -36.92
N ALA A 59 -20.06 -4.70 -36.31
CA ALA A 59 -19.32 -5.80 -35.70
C ALA A 59 -19.71 -6.00 -34.22
N GLU A 60 -19.81 -7.27 -33.80
CA GLU A 60 -20.10 -7.61 -32.40
C GLU A 60 -18.87 -7.58 -31.49
N LYS A 61 -17.69 -7.83 -32.08
CA LYS A 61 -16.42 -7.95 -31.35
C LYS A 61 -15.27 -7.31 -32.14
N CYS A 62 -14.42 -6.59 -31.43
CA CYS A 62 -13.12 -6.13 -31.88
C CYS A 62 -12.03 -6.92 -31.15
N VAL A 63 -10.99 -7.32 -31.87
CA VAL A 63 -9.82 -8.03 -31.33
C VAL A 63 -8.57 -7.28 -31.80
N ILE A 64 -7.68 -7.01 -30.87
CA ILE A 64 -6.34 -6.47 -31.15
C ILE A 64 -5.35 -7.36 -30.42
N GLU A 65 -4.36 -7.87 -31.15
CA GLU A 65 -3.33 -8.77 -30.64
C GLU A 65 -1.97 -8.36 -31.14
N ALA A 66 -0.96 -8.49 -30.29
CA ALA A 66 0.40 -8.23 -30.65
C ALA A 66 1.34 -9.28 -30.04
N GLN A 67 2.33 -9.71 -30.83
CA GLN A 67 3.38 -10.62 -30.40
C GLN A 67 4.67 -9.84 -30.18
N PHE A 68 5.32 -10.07 -29.04
CA PHE A 68 6.56 -9.42 -28.66
C PHE A 68 7.66 -10.46 -28.44
N ASP A 69 8.86 -10.16 -28.96
CA ASP A 69 10.09 -10.85 -28.61
C ASP A 69 10.76 -10.08 -27.44
N LEU A 70 10.82 -10.73 -26.29
CA LEU A 70 11.38 -10.20 -25.05
C LEU A 70 12.70 -10.89 -24.66
N SER A 71 13.24 -11.79 -25.48
CA SER A 71 14.43 -12.61 -25.19
C SER A 71 15.68 -11.82 -24.78
N ARG A 72 15.72 -10.50 -25.04
CA ARG A 72 16.83 -9.60 -24.69
C ARG A 72 16.53 -8.58 -23.60
N TYR A 73 15.37 -8.73 -22.96
CA TYR A 73 14.86 -7.79 -21.96
C TYR A 73 14.63 -8.52 -20.66
N ASP A 74 15.06 -7.93 -19.55
CA ASP A 74 14.92 -8.51 -18.22
C ASP A 74 13.44 -8.33 -17.75
N MET A 75 12.56 -9.22 -18.19
CA MET A 75 11.12 -9.16 -17.91
C MET A 75 10.63 -10.34 -17.06
N GLU A 76 11.46 -11.33 -16.81
CA GLU A 76 11.10 -12.57 -16.09
C GLU A 76 10.49 -12.29 -14.71
N ASP A 77 11.08 -11.31 -13.98
CA ASP A 77 10.58 -10.90 -12.66
C ASP A 77 9.12 -10.42 -12.72
N PHE A 78 8.77 -9.62 -13.73
CA PHE A 78 7.40 -9.12 -13.90
C PHE A 78 6.40 -10.27 -14.06
N PHE A 79 6.71 -11.26 -14.89
CA PHE A 79 5.83 -12.41 -15.14
C PHE A 79 5.72 -13.30 -13.91
N THR A 80 6.82 -13.53 -13.22
CA THR A 80 6.87 -14.34 -11.99
C THR A 80 6.08 -13.68 -10.84
N GLU A 81 6.26 -12.39 -10.62
CA GLU A 81 5.55 -11.63 -9.58
C GLU A 81 4.04 -11.57 -9.79
N ASN A 82 3.59 -11.66 -11.05
CA ASN A 82 2.18 -11.59 -11.42
C ASN A 82 1.55 -12.96 -11.73
N ASP A 83 2.26 -14.06 -11.53
CA ASP A 83 1.81 -15.43 -11.77
C ASP A 83 1.33 -15.64 -13.23
N ILE A 84 2.10 -15.12 -14.20
CA ILE A 84 1.84 -15.25 -15.64
C ILE A 84 2.95 -16.09 -16.25
N GLU A 85 2.59 -17.01 -17.15
CA GLU A 85 3.56 -17.80 -17.91
C GLU A 85 4.43 -16.87 -18.78
N TYR A 86 5.76 -17.01 -18.69
CA TYR A 86 6.71 -16.21 -19.43
C TYR A 86 7.22 -16.95 -20.68
N ASP A 87 6.88 -16.44 -21.84
CA ASP A 87 7.50 -16.83 -23.11
C ASP A 87 8.34 -15.65 -23.63
N ALA A 88 9.66 -15.80 -23.55
CA ALA A 88 10.58 -14.74 -23.95
C ALA A 88 10.59 -14.46 -25.45
N GLU A 89 10.32 -15.46 -26.30
CA GLU A 89 10.39 -15.33 -27.76
C GLU A 89 9.05 -14.92 -28.35
N GLU A 90 7.93 -15.27 -27.69
CA GLU A 90 6.57 -15.09 -28.22
C GLU A 90 5.58 -14.65 -27.15
N THR A 91 5.86 -13.55 -26.44
CA THR A 91 4.90 -12.96 -25.52
C THR A 91 3.75 -12.33 -26.28
N ILE A 92 2.52 -12.82 -26.06
CA ILE A 92 1.30 -12.35 -26.72
C ILE A 92 0.50 -11.44 -25.80
N ILE A 93 0.14 -10.27 -26.29
CA ILE A 93 -0.79 -9.36 -25.64
C ILE A 93 -2.05 -9.24 -26.50
N ARG A 94 -3.23 -9.48 -25.89
CA ARG A 94 -4.51 -9.41 -26.59
C ARG A 94 -5.52 -8.55 -25.84
N ARG A 95 -6.22 -7.74 -26.61
CA ARG A 95 -7.34 -6.90 -26.14
C ARG A 95 -8.60 -7.25 -26.90
N GLU A 96 -9.70 -7.48 -26.19
CA GLU A 96 -11.00 -7.80 -26.77
C GLU A 96 -12.04 -6.80 -26.29
N LEU A 97 -12.80 -6.23 -27.21
CA LEU A 97 -13.92 -5.34 -26.97
C LEU A 97 -15.19 -5.92 -27.58
N THR A 98 -16.31 -5.85 -26.88
CA THR A 98 -17.60 -6.27 -27.40
C THR A 98 -18.57 -5.09 -27.49
N SER A 99 -19.50 -5.13 -28.42
CA SER A 99 -20.58 -4.13 -28.59
C SER A 99 -21.45 -3.99 -27.35
N ALA A 100 -21.49 -5.02 -26.46
CA ALA A 100 -22.15 -4.97 -25.16
C ALA A 100 -21.34 -4.21 -24.08
N GLY A 101 -20.23 -3.55 -24.44
CA GLY A 101 -19.40 -2.77 -23.52
C GLY A 101 -18.43 -3.57 -22.65
N LYS A 102 -18.29 -4.87 -22.87
CA LYS A 102 -17.31 -5.69 -22.15
C LYS A 102 -15.92 -5.51 -22.78
N SER A 103 -14.91 -5.31 -21.95
CA SER A 103 -13.51 -5.20 -22.33
C SER A 103 -12.69 -6.22 -21.54
N ARG A 104 -11.89 -7.03 -22.25
CA ARG A 104 -11.02 -8.07 -21.69
C ARG A 104 -9.58 -7.86 -22.15
N ALA A 105 -8.64 -8.13 -21.27
CA ALA A 105 -7.21 -8.09 -21.54
C ALA A 105 -6.57 -9.44 -21.23
N PHE A 106 -5.60 -9.83 -22.04
CA PHE A 106 -4.91 -11.11 -21.89
C PHE A 106 -3.41 -10.90 -22.11
N ILE A 107 -2.60 -11.63 -21.34
CA ILE A 107 -1.16 -11.79 -21.54
C ILE A 107 -0.90 -13.31 -21.58
N ASN A 108 -0.34 -13.81 -22.67
CA ASN A 108 -0.11 -15.24 -22.91
C ASN A 108 -1.36 -16.09 -22.58
N ASP A 109 -2.51 -15.70 -23.13
CA ASP A 109 -3.83 -16.28 -22.88
C ASP A 109 -4.37 -16.18 -21.44
N THR A 110 -3.58 -15.70 -20.47
CA THR A 110 -4.03 -15.44 -19.10
C THR A 110 -4.85 -14.14 -19.05
N PRO A 111 -6.11 -14.16 -18.57
CA PRO A 111 -6.89 -12.95 -18.42
C PRO A 111 -6.31 -12.07 -17.31
N VAL A 112 -6.06 -10.79 -17.62
CA VAL A 112 -5.41 -9.85 -16.68
C VAL A 112 -6.23 -8.59 -16.47
N GLN A 113 -5.95 -7.87 -15.38
CA GLN A 113 -6.50 -6.55 -15.14
C GLN A 113 -5.86 -5.50 -16.06
N LEU A 114 -6.62 -4.43 -16.34
CA LEU A 114 -6.14 -3.34 -17.20
C LEU A 114 -4.90 -2.62 -16.64
N SER A 115 -4.78 -2.52 -15.32
CA SER A 115 -3.61 -1.95 -14.65
C SER A 115 -2.33 -2.74 -14.94
N MET A 116 -2.40 -4.05 -14.89
CA MET A 116 -1.28 -4.95 -15.20
C MET A 116 -0.89 -4.88 -16.68
N LEU A 117 -1.90 -4.87 -17.58
CA LEU A 117 -1.65 -4.66 -19.00
C LEU A 117 -0.96 -3.33 -19.28
N LYS A 118 -1.36 -2.27 -18.57
CA LYS A 118 -0.75 -0.94 -18.70
C LYS A 118 0.69 -0.94 -18.22
N GLU A 119 0.98 -1.57 -17.08
CA GLU A 119 2.32 -1.67 -16.54
C GLU A 119 3.27 -2.41 -17.49
N LEU A 120 2.84 -3.56 -18.03
CA LEU A 120 3.61 -4.27 -19.05
C LEU A 120 3.77 -3.42 -20.31
N GLY A 121 2.70 -2.78 -20.78
CA GLY A 121 2.70 -1.94 -21.98
C GLY A 121 3.72 -0.80 -21.91
N GLU A 122 3.84 -0.13 -20.76
CA GLU A 122 4.82 0.93 -20.51
C GLU A 122 6.27 0.43 -20.56
N ARG A 123 6.50 -0.86 -20.28
CA ARG A 123 7.82 -1.51 -20.41
C ARG A 123 8.13 -1.99 -21.84
N LEU A 124 7.11 -2.15 -22.71
CA LEU A 124 7.24 -2.73 -24.05
C LEU A 124 7.32 -1.68 -25.16
N VAL A 125 6.49 -0.66 -25.10
CA VAL A 125 6.37 0.31 -26.20
C VAL A 125 6.32 1.73 -25.67
N ASP A 126 7.20 2.56 -26.19
CA ASP A 126 7.17 4.00 -25.94
C ASP A 126 6.60 4.69 -27.21
N VAL A 127 5.36 5.17 -27.11
CA VAL A 127 4.70 5.90 -28.21
C VAL A 127 4.92 7.39 -28.00
N HIS A 128 5.63 8.05 -28.89
CA HIS A 128 5.84 9.49 -28.87
C HIS A 128 4.96 10.19 -29.92
N SER A 129 3.95 10.92 -29.47
CA SER A 129 3.06 11.74 -30.28
C SER A 129 3.15 13.21 -29.90
N GLN A 130 2.55 14.08 -30.73
CA GLN A 130 2.48 15.51 -30.48
C GLN A 130 1.87 15.86 -29.12
N HIS A 131 0.95 15.03 -28.58
CA HIS A 131 0.39 15.19 -27.25
C HIS A 131 1.32 14.78 -26.10
N GLN A 132 2.32 13.94 -26.37
CA GLN A 132 3.30 13.51 -25.35
C GLN A 132 4.44 14.51 -25.14
N ASN A 133 4.53 15.57 -25.91
CA ASN A 133 5.41 16.71 -25.60
C ASN A 133 5.14 17.28 -24.20
N LEU A 134 3.94 17.02 -23.64
CA LEU A 134 3.60 17.34 -22.25
C LEU A 134 4.40 16.55 -21.21
N LEU A 135 5.01 15.40 -21.57
CA LEU A 135 5.85 14.62 -20.64
C LEU A 135 7.11 15.39 -20.23
N LEU A 136 7.67 16.22 -21.14
CA LEU A 136 8.79 17.11 -20.80
C LEU A 136 8.48 18.06 -19.64
N ASN A 137 7.20 18.31 -19.37
CA ASN A 137 6.75 19.18 -18.29
C ASN A 137 6.63 18.46 -16.95
N LYS A 138 6.66 17.12 -16.96
CA LYS A 138 6.55 16.31 -15.73
C LYS A 138 7.91 16.20 -15.07
N GLN A 139 7.97 16.57 -13.79
CA GLN A 139 9.19 16.48 -12.99
C GLN A 139 9.76 15.06 -12.93
N ASP A 140 8.89 14.06 -12.80
CA ASP A 140 9.28 12.66 -12.75
C ASP A 140 10.02 12.23 -14.04
N PHE A 141 9.55 12.69 -15.20
CA PHE A 141 10.25 12.43 -16.46
C PHE A 141 11.62 13.11 -16.53
N GLN A 142 11.69 14.38 -16.10
CA GLN A 142 12.94 15.14 -16.09
C GLN A 142 13.96 14.52 -15.14
N MET A 143 13.53 14.11 -13.96
CA MET A 143 14.37 13.40 -13.00
C MET A 143 14.84 12.06 -13.54
N ASN A 144 13.93 11.29 -14.14
CA ASN A 144 14.25 9.98 -14.71
C ASN A 144 15.31 10.08 -15.82
N VAL A 145 15.26 11.11 -16.66
CA VAL A 145 16.32 11.36 -17.68
C VAL A 145 17.68 11.57 -17.02
N VAL A 146 17.72 12.33 -15.93
CA VAL A 146 18.97 12.59 -15.20
C VAL A 146 19.48 11.31 -14.52
N ASP A 147 18.60 10.54 -13.86
CA ASP A 147 18.93 9.30 -13.16
C ASP A 147 19.45 8.22 -14.14
N ILE A 148 18.81 8.08 -15.31
CA ILE A 148 19.27 7.17 -16.36
C ILE A 148 20.71 7.50 -16.80
N ILE A 149 21.02 8.78 -17.03
CA ILE A 149 22.35 9.21 -17.44
C ILE A 149 23.35 9.17 -16.28
N ALA A 150 22.88 9.34 -15.05
CA ALA A 150 23.70 9.19 -13.84
C ALA A 150 24.09 7.74 -13.56
N ASP A 151 23.34 6.77 -14.09
CA ASP A 151 23.45 5.33 -13.78
C ASP A 151 23.44 5.07 -12.26
N ASP A 152 22.52 5.73 -11.57
CA ASP A 152 22.44 5.78 -10.11
C ASP A 152 21.42 4.82 -9.48
N ALA A 153 20.88 3.89 -10.26
CA ALA A 153 19.82 2.97 -9.82
C ALA A 153 20.17 2.23 -8.51
N LYS A 154 21.43 1.81 -8.34
CA LYS A 154 21.90 1.14 -7.12
C LYS A 154 21.92 2.09 -5.92
N GLN A 155 22.38 3.31 -6.12
CA GLN A 155 22.44 4.34 -5.08
C GLN A 155 21.03 4.80 -4.68
N LEU A 156 20.14 4.91 -5.65
CA LEU A 156 18.74 5.23 -5.44
C LEU A 156 18.05 4.12 -4.62
N ALA A 157 18.26 2.85 -4.96
CA ALA A 157 17.72 1.72 -4.20
C ALA A 157 18.23 1.69 -2.74
N GLN A 158 19.52 1.97 -2.53
CA GLN A 158 20.10 2.09 -1.19
C GLN A 158 19.48 3.24 -0.40
N TYR A 159 19.33 4.39 -1.02
CA TYR A 159 18.65 5.54 -0.42
C TYR A 159 17.20 5.21 -0.04
N GLN A 160 16.44 4.62 -0.96
CA GLN A 160 15.04 4.28 -0.75
C GLN A 160 14.83 3.32 0.41
N LYS A 161 15.76 2.36 0.59
CA LYS A 161 15.73 1.44 1.74
C LYS A 161 15.86 2.21 3.05
N VAL A 162 16.89 3.05 3.19
CA VAL A 162 17.13 3.84 4.41
C VAL A 162 16.00 4.86 4.64
N TYR A 163 15.51 5.49 3.57
CA TYR A 163 14.39 6.43 3.66
C TYR A 163 13.10 5.76 4.13
N SER A 164 12.79 4.54 3.66
CA SER A 164 11.61 3.82 4.13
C SER A 164 11.72 3.43 5.60
N GLU A 165 12.90 3.02 6.06
CA GLU A 165 13.17 2.75 7.48
C GLU A 165 13.03 4.04 8.33
N TYR A 166 13.57 5.16 7.86
CA TYR A 166 13.41 6.47 8.49
C TYR A 166 11.94 6.88 8.61
N HIS A 167 11.18 6.76 7.50
CA HIS A 167 9.77 7.16 7.48
C HIS A 167 8.90 6.26 8.38
N ALA A 168 9.22 4.96 8.45
CA ALA A 168 8.54 4.04 9.36
C ALA A 168 8.84 4.40 10.83
N ALA A 169 10.10 4.67 11.17
CA ALA A 169 10.48 5.10 12.51
C ALA A 169 9.86 6.46 12.90
N LEU A 170 9.80 7.41 11.97
CA LEU A 170 9.16 8.70 12.20
C LEU A 170 7.67 8.55 12.51
N LYS A 171 6.97 7.71 11.77
CA LYS A 171 5.55 7.42 12.01
C LYS A 171 5.32 6.76 13.37
N GLN A 172 6.22 5.84 13.77
CA GLN A 172 6.17 5.23 15.11
C GLN A 172 6.38 6.28 16.20
N LEU A 173 7.34 7.19 16.01
CA LEU A 173 7.63 8.27 16.94
C LEU A 173 6.44 9.23 17.12
N GLU A 174 5.78 9.60 16.02
CA GLU A 174 4.57 10.44 16.07
C GLU A 174 3.43 9.75 16.82
N THR A 175 3.18 8.47 16.49
CA THR A 175 2.14 7.68 17.17
C THR A 175 2.42 7.56 18.67
N LEU A 176 3.67 7.27 19.04
CA LEU A 176 4.06 7.16 20.45
C LEU A 176 3.91 8.49 21.19
N ARG A 177 4.27 9.62 20.56
CA ARG A 177 4.08 10.97 21.13
C ARG A 177 2.61 11.28 21.39
N ASP A 178 1.74 10.96 20.42
CA ASP A 178 0.30 11.18 20.55
C ASP A 178 -0.30 10.32 21.67
N ASP A 179 0.14 9.08 21.79
CA ASP A 179 -0.32 8.16 22.85
C ASP A 179 0.16 8.63 24.25
N ILE A 180 1.40 9.08 24.37
CA ILE A 180 1.93 9.65 25.61
C ILE A 180 1.16 10.91 25.99
N GLU A 181 0.89 11.80 25.05
CA GLU A 181 0.16 13.05 25.34
C GLU A 181 -1.27 12.75 25.82
N ARG A 182 -1.97 11.82 25.18
CA ARG A 182 -3.31 11.37 25.64
C ARG A 182 -3.25 10.75 27.03
N ASN A 183 -2.24 9.94 27.31
CA ASN A 183 -2.06 9.31 28.61
C ASN A 183 -1.69 10.32 29.69
N ARG A 184 -0.88 11.33 29.40
CA ARG A 184 -0.54 12.41 30.33
C ARG A 184 -1.75 13.22 30.76
N GLN A 185 -2.70 13.48 29.86
CA GLN A 185 -3.94 14.18 30.21
C GLN A 185 -4.79 13.42 31.25
N ASN A 186 -4.65 12.11 31.35
CA ASN A 186 -5.34 11.26 32.31
C ASN A 186 -4.46 10.82 33.49
N LEU A 187 -3.17 11.20 33.50
CA LEU A 187 -2.19 10.70 34.48
C LEU A 187 -2.63 10.99 35.91
N ASP A 188 -3.01 12.23 36.23
CA ASP A 188 -3.44 12.65 37.56
C ASP A 188 -4.67 11.87 38.04
N PHE A 189 -5.58 11.58 37.11
CA PHE A 189 -6.78 10.81 37.41
C PHE A 189 -6.47 9.32 37.65
N LEU A 190 -5.62 8.72 36.83
CA LEU A 190 -5.17 7.34 37.01
C LEU A 190 -4.38 7.17 38.30
N GLN A 191 -3.50 8.13 38.61
CA GLN A 191 -2.72 8.15 39.86
C GLN A 191 -3.66 8.23 41.06
N PHE A 192 -4.63 9.15 41.04
CA PHE A 192 -5.60 9.30 42.12
C PHE A 192 -6.40 8.00 42.36
N GLN A 193 -6.86 7.36 41.29
CA GLN A 193 -7.59 6.09 41.39
C GLN A 193 -6.72 4.94 41.92
N CYS A 194 -5.47 4.89 41.46
CA CYS A 194 -4.51 3.89 41.95
C CYS A 194 -4.22 4.07 43.44
N ASP A 195 -3.94 5.30 43.88
CA ASP A 195 -3.63 5.62 45.27
C ASP A 195 -4.80 5.35 46.20
N GLU A 196 -6.03 5.60 45.73
CA GLU A 196 -7.25 5.28 46.49
C GLU A 196 -7.39 3.77 46.70
N LEU A 197 -7.23 2.95 45.67
CA LEU A 197 -7.32 1.49 45.76
C LEU A 197 -6.15 0.88 46.53
N VAL A 198 -4.94 1.43 46.40
CA VAL A 198 -3.79 1.03 47.22
C VAL A 198 -4.02 1.38 48.69
N GLY A 199 -4.49 2.62 48.97
CA GLY A 199 -4.79 3.08 50.33
C GLY A 199 -5.99 2.39 50.98
N ALA A 200 -6.83 1.71 50.19
CA ALA A 200 -7.92 0.90 50.69
C ALA A 200 -7.48 -0.42 51.35
N ASN A 201 -6.23 -0.86 51.08
CA ASN A 201 -5.60 -2.06 51.63
C ASN A 201 -6.49 -3.32 51.50
N LEU A 202 -6.95 -3.58 50.27
CA LEU A 202 -7.89 -4.64 49.93
C LEU A 202 -7.26 -6.03 50.09
N GLN A 203 -8.03 -6.97 50.69
CA GLN A 203 -7.65 -8.36 50.88
C GLN A 203 -8.67 -9.28 50.22
N GLU A 204 -8.19 -10.35 49.57
CA GLU A 204 -9.05 -11.32 48.92
C GLU A 204 -9.86 -12.11 49.98
N GLY A 205 -11.18 -12.23 49.80
CA GLY A 205 -12.08 -12.89 50.73
C GLY A 205 -12.50 -12.08 51.96
N GLU A 206 -11.98 -10.83 52.09
CA GLU A 206 -12.26 -9.95 53.25
C GLU A 206 -13.75 -9.63 53.40
N GLN A 207 -14.45 -9.43 52.28
CA GLN A 207 -15.85 -9.03 52.27
C GLN A 207 -16.74 -10.13 52.87
N GLU A 208 -16.56 -11.37 52.39
CA GLU A 208 -17.35 -12.51 52.85
C GLU A 208 -17.14 -12.81 54.31
N GLU A 209 -15.88 -12.66 54.78
CA GLU A 209 -15.56 -12.82 56.21
C GLU A 209 -16.24 -11.75 57.07
N LEU A 210 -16.17 -10.47 56.64
CA LEU A 210 -16.81 -9.37 57.38
C LEU A 210 -18.33 -9.42 57.34
N GLU A 211 -18.94 -9.83 56.23
CA GLU A 211 -20.38 -10.06 56.12
C GLU A 211 -20.83 -11.13 57.08
N GLN A 212 -20.15 -12.27 57.15
CA GLN A 212 -20.44 -13.35 58.06
C GLN A 212 -20.31 -12.92 59.54
N GLN A 213 -19.27 -12.14 59.87
CA GLN A 213 -19.05 -11.58 61.21
C GLN A 213 -20.17 -10.58 61.57
N SER A 214 -20.53 -9.67 60.67
CA SER A 214 -21.59 -8.68 60.86
C SER A 214 -22.94 -9.35 61.10
N ASP A 215 -23.30 -10.36 60.27
CA ASP A 215 -24.54 -11.13 60.46
C ASP A 215 -24.58 -11.84 61.79
N THR A 216 -23.49 -12.48 62.22
CA THR A 216 -23.38 -13.13 63.50
C THR A 216 -23.55 -12.15 64.66
N MET A 217 -22.91 -10.97 64.58
CA MET A 217 -23.02 -9.92 65.60
C MET A 217 -24.40 -9.27 65.59
N ALA A 218 -25.02 -9.00 64.44
CA ALA A 218 -26.36 -8.43 64.36
C ALA A 218 -27.44 -9.32 65.02
N HIS A 219 -27.29 -10.65 64.96
CA HIS A 219 -28.19 -11.62 65.57
C HIS A 219 -27.73 -12.10 66.95
N SER A 220 -26.65 -11.52 67.48
CA SER A 220 -26.04 -11.96 68.73
C SER A 220 -27.02 -11.97 69.91
N GLU A 221 -27.91 -11.00 70.00
CA GLU A 221 -28.95 -10.91 71.08
C GLU A 221 -29.99 -12.01 70.95
N ASP A 222 -30.44 -12.31 69.70
CA ASP A 222 -31.42 -13.39 69.47
C ASP A 222 -30.78 -14.77 69.72
N ILE A 223 -29.55 -14.97 69.30
CA ILE A 223 -28.80 -16.21 69.53
C ILE A 223 -28.52 -16.41 70.98
N LYS A 224 -28.12 -15.36 71.73
CA LYS A 224 -27.90 -15.41 73.18
C LYS A 224 -29.16 -15.72 73.94
N SER A 225 -30.28 -15.11 73.55
CA SER A 225 -31.59 -15.36 74.13
C SER A 225 -32.05 -16.81 73.89
N ALA A 226 -31.89 -17.33 72.69
CA ALA A 226 -32.23 -18.71 72.34
C ALA A 226 -31.39 -19.75 73.13
N LEU A 227 -30.06 -19.52 73.16
CA LEU A 227 -29.14 -20.37 73.91
C LEU A 227 -29.38 -20.30 75.42
N TYR A 228 -29.64 -19.11 75.96
CA TYR A 228 -30.02 -18.92 77.38
C TYR A 228 -31.30 -19.66 77.74
N THR A 229 -32.30 -19.61 76.88
CA THR A 229 -33.56 -20.35 77.09
C THR A 229 -33.33 -21.86 77.11
N ALA A 230 -32.48 -22.35 76.19
CA ALA A 230 -32.16 -23.78 76.15
C ALA A 230 -31.27 -24.22 77.32
N ASP A 231 -30.30 -23.42 77.73
CA ASP A 231 -29.45 -23.68 78.91
C ASP A 231 -30.31 -23.70 80.19
N ASN A 232 -31.15 -22.71 80.33
CA ASN A 232 -32.04 -22.64 81.51
C ASN A 232 -32.97 -23.84 81.56
N ALA A 233 -33.55 -24.31 80.48
CA ALA A 233 -34.38 -25.50 80.43
C ALA A 233 -33.61 -26.79 80.83
N LEU A 234 -32.36 -26.88 80.45
CA LEU A 234 -31.50 -28.05 80.70
C LEU A 234 -30.88 -28.02 82.11
N SER A 235 -30.38 -26.86 82.55
CA SER A 235 -29.45 -26.71 83.67
C SER A 235 -30.03 -25.98 84.90
N ALA A 236 -31.27 -25.39 84.82
CA ALA A 236 -31.84 -24.60 85.91
C ALA A 236 -31.83 -25.39 87.23
N GLU A 237 -31.34 -24.74 88.27
CA GLU A 237 -31.26 -25.32 89.62
C GLU A 237 -32.65 -25.68 90.17
N GLY A 238 -32.85 -26.93 90.58
CA GLY A 238 -34.10 -27.46 91.11
C GLY A 238 -35.17 -27.84 90.06
N THR A 239 -35.16 -27.31 88.86
CA THR A 239 -36.18 -27.50 87.82
C THR A 239 -35.62 -27.98 86.47
N GLY A 240 -34.30 -27.97 86.28
CA GLY A 240 -33.66 -28.36 85.02
C GLY A 240 -33.83 -29.84 84.69
N ILE A 241 -33.88 -30.12 83.37
CA ILE A 241 -34.09 -31.50 82.87
C ILE A 241 -32.97 -32.44 83.34
N VAL A 242 -31.74 -32.00 83.36
CA VAL A 242 -30.55 -32.76 83.77
C VAL A 242 -30.68 -33.17 85.25
N GLU A 243 -31.07 -32.23 86.11
CA GLU A 243 -31.29 -32.51 87.53
C GLU A 243 -32.49 -33.40 87.76
N SER A 244 -33.59 -33.18 87.03
CA SER A 244 -34.80 -34.02 87.08
C SER A 244 -34.51 -35.47 86.66
N LEU A 245 -33.69 -35.66 85.62
CA LEU A 245 -33.25 -36.99 85.19
C LEU A 245 -32.37 -37.67 86.29
N ARG A 246 -31.46 -36.90 86.90
CA ARG A 246 -30.58 -37.39 87.95
C ARG A 246 -31.42 -37.87 89.20
N ASN A 247 -32.41 -37.10 89.57
CA ASN A 247 -33.32 -37.42 90.64
C ASN A 247 -34.14 -38.66 90.32
N SER A 248 -34.66 -38.75 89.08
CA SER A 248 -35.41 -39.92 88.59
C SER A 248 -34.55 -41.17 88.56
N LEU A 249 -33.31 -41.03 88.17
CA LEU A 249 -32.32 -42.10 88.14
C LEU A 249 -32.01 -42.65 89.53
N SER A 250 -31.86 -41.73 90.51
CA SER A 250 -31.62 -42.09 91.90
C SER A 250 -32.85 -42.84 92.49
N ALA A 251 -34.04 -42.35 92.17
CA ALA A 251 -35.31 -43.01 92.65
C ALA A 251 -35.45 -44.42 92.03
N LEU A 252 -35.20 -44.61 90.75
CA LEU A 252 -35.32 -45.93 90.11
C LEU A 252 -34.21 -46.89 90.55
N ARG A 253 -33.02 -46.41 90.80
CA ARG A 253 -31.92 -47.25 91.37
C ARG A 253 -32.23 -47.74 92.73
N SER A 254 -33.03 -47.02 93.60
CA SER A 254 -33.40 -47.45 94.93
C SER A 254 -34.37 -48.65 94.93
N ILE A 255 -35.14 -48.82 93.86
CA ILE A 255 -36.11 -49.91 93.72
C ILE A 255 -35.64 -51.08 92.85
N GLU A 256 -34.49 -50.98 92.20
CA GLU A 256 -33.91 -51.95 91.22
C GLU A 256 -33.82 -53.36 91.84
N ARG A 257 -33.50 -53.45 93.12
CA ARG A 257 -33.43 -54.72 93.84
C ARG A 257 -34.78 -55.40 94.08
N VAL A 258 -35.84 -54.62 94.06
CA VAL A 258 -37.20 -55.11 94.33
C VAL A 258 -38.00 -55.33 93.05
N LEU A 259 -37.69 -54.56 92.01
CA LEU A 259 -38.36 -54.62 90.72
C LEU A 259 -37.27 -54.76 89.59
N PRO A 260 -36.96 -56.00 89.17
CA PRO A 260 -35.87 -56.25 88.18
C PRO A 260 -36.07 -55.52 86.85
N SER A 261 -37.31 -55.27 86.43
CA SER A 261 -37.60 -54.50 85.19
C SER A 261 -37.18 -53.01 85.31
N ALA A 262 -36.93 -52.52 86.53
CA ALA A 262 -36.40 -51.15 86.71
C ALA A 262 -34.97 -50.97 86.15
N ALA A 263 -34.19 -52.02 86.02
CA ALA A 263 -32.83 -51.99 85.45
C ALA A 263 -32.82 -51.44 83.98
N GLU A 264 -33.79 -51.83 83.18
CA GLU A 264 -33.95 -51.31 81.83
C GLU A 264 -34.27 -49.79 81.82
N TYR A 265 -35.10 -49.33 82.66
CA TYR A 265 -35.45 -47.93 82.84
C TYR A 265 -34.25 -47.14 83.36
N VAL A 266 -33.51 -47.64 84.30
CA VAL A 266 -32.25 -47.07 84.81
C VAL A 266 -31.27 -46.87 83.68
N GLN A 267 -30.99 -47.92 82.87
CA GLN A 267 -30.05 -47.84 81.75
C GLN A 267 -30.44 -46.79 80.69
N ARG A 268 -31.71 -46.73 80.34
CA ARG A 268 -32.20 -45.77 79.34
C ARG A 268 -32.15 -44.33 79.88
N ILE A 269 -32.56 -44.08 81.13
CA ILE A 269 -32.48 -42.76 81.74
C ILE A 269 -31.03 -42.34 81.96
N ASP A 270 -30.14 -43.25 82.31
CA ASP A 270 -28.72 -42.99 82.53
C ASP A 270 -28.05 -42.54 81.20
N SER A 271 -28.31 -43.25 80.09
CA SER A 271 -27.83 -42.83 78.75
C SER A 271 -28.35 -41.44 78.36
N THR A 272 -29.64 -41.16 78.57
CA THR A 272 -30.28 -39.86 78.30
C THR A 272 -29.71 -38.74 79.20
N TYR A 273 -29.44 -39.04 80.46
CA TYR A 273 -28.82 -38.09 81.38
C TYR A 273 -27.42 -37.68 80.95
N ILE A 274 -26.58 -38.68 80.54
CA ILE A 274 -25.21 -38.40 80.04
C ILE A 274 -25.28 -37.49 78.80
N GLU A 275 -26.14 -37.86 77.84
CA GLU A 275 -26.26 -37.12 76.58
C GLU A 275 -26.79 -35.69 76.77
N LEU A 276 -27.80 -35.50 77.57
CA LEU A 276 -28.36 -34.16 77.88
C LEU A 276 -27.44 -33.32 78.77
N LYS A 277 -26.64 -33.94 79.62
CA LYS A 277 -25.62 -33.23 80.40
C LYS A 277 -24.48 -32.71 79.51
N ASP A 278 -24.05 -33.49 78.54
CA ASP A 278 -23.00 -33.07 77.54
C ASP A 278 -23.54 -31.97 76.70
N LEU A 279 -24.74 -32.07 76.13
CA LEU A 279 -25.43 -31.03 75.39
C LEU A 279 -25.57 -29.71 76.16
N ALA A 280 -25.98 -29.80 77.48
CA ALA A 280 -26.08 -28.64 78.32
C ALA A 280 -24.74 -27.90 78.52
N GLN A 281 -23.66 -28.68 78.66
CA GLN A 281 -22.32 -28.12 78.80
C GLN A 281 -21.82 -27.44 77.48
N ASP A 282 -22.14 -28.04 76.34
CA ASP A 282 -21.86 -27.45 75.06
C ASP A 282 -22.62 -26.13 74.86
N ILE A 283 -23.93 -26.09 75.16
CA ILE A 283 -24.73 -24.88 75.05
C ILE A 283 -24.22 -23.79 75.99
N SER A 284 -23.91 -24.14 77.26
CA SER A 284 -23.34 -23.19 78.22
C SER A 284 -22.01 -22.64 77.76
N SER A 285 -21.13 -23.48 77.18
CA SER A 285 -19.85 -23.09 76.63
C SER A 285 -19.98 -22.16 75.42
N GLN A 286 -20.98 -22.37 74.56
CA GLN A 286 -21.29 -21.48 73.43
C GLN A 286 -21.85 -20.13 73.93
N LEU A 287 -22.71 -20.13 74.96
CA LEU A 287 -23.28 -18.92 75.56
C LEU A 287 -22.17 -17.99 76.13
N GLU A 288 -21.15 -18.57 76.78
CA GLU A 288 -20.02 -17.82 77.31
C GLU A 288 -19.09 -17.20 76.18
N ARG A 289 -19.15 -17.80 75.02
CA ARG A 289 -18.31 -17.31 73.86
C ARG A 289 -18.98 -16.20 73.07
N ILE A 290 -20.28 -15.97 73.18
CA ILE A 290 -21.00 -14.92 72.51
C ILE A 290 -20.82 -13.63 73.30
N ASP A 291 -19.73 -12.88 72.93
CA ASP A 291 -19.49 -11.54 73.45
C ASP A 291 -19.87 -10.53 72.37
N PHE A 292 -20.66 -9.54 72.65
CA PHE A 292 -21.07 -8.49 71.75
C PHE A 292 -20.28 -7.20 72.12
N ASP A 293 -19.33 -6.82 71.27
CA ASP A 293 -18.62 -5.53 71.34
C ASP A 293 -19.22 -4.56 70.31
N PRO A 294 -19.98 -3.53 70.72
CA PRO A 294 -20.54 -2.53 69.83
C PRO A 294 -19.46 -1.79 68.99
N ALA A 295 -18.28 -1.59 69.52
CA ALA A 295 -17.19 -0.89 68.80
C ALA A 295 -16.58 -1.75 67.70
N GLU A 296 -16.50 -3.08 67.90
CA GLU A 296 -16.06 -4.03 66.86
C GLU A 296 -17.12 -4.16 65.76
N PHE A 297 -18.39 -4.21 66.11
CA PHE A 297 -19.52 -4.24 65.16
C PHE A 297 -19.54 -3.00 64.26
N ASP A 298 -19.40 -1.80 64.85
CA ASP A 298 -19.31 -0.54 64.10
C ASP A 298 -18.07 -0.51 63.20
N ALA A 299 -16.94 -1.04 63.63
CA ALA A 299 -15.73 -1.12 62.83
C ALA A 299 -15.88 -2.02 61.59
N ILE A 300 -16.54 -3.19 61.78
CA ILE A 300 -16.84 -4.11 60.68
C ILE A 300 -17.78 -3.47 59.67
N ASN A 301 -18.87 -2.85 60.12
CA ASN A 301 -19.81 -2.19 59.22
C ASN A 301 -19.20 -1.01 58.49
N ASN A 302 -18.40 -0.16 59.13
CA ASN A 302 -17.69 0.92 58.49
C ASN A 302 -16.70 0.40 57.43
N ARG A 303 -16.09 -0.77 57.63
CA ARG A 303 -15.20 -1.40 56.65
C ARG A 303 -15.98 -1.94 55.47
N LEU A 304 -17.11 -2.60 55.69
CA LEU A 304 -18.01 -3.08 54.63
C LEU A 304 -18.57 -1.93 53.79
N ASP A 305 -19.05 -0.86 54.44
CA ASP A 305 -19.52 0.35 53.72
C ASP A 305 -18.45 0.92 52.79
N ARG A 306 -17.20 0.99 53.26
CA ARG A 306 -16.10 1.43 52.46
C ARG A 306 -15.84 0.51 51.27
N LEU A 307 -15.93 -0.81 51.41
CA LEU A 307 -15.78 -1.77 50.32
C LEU A 307 -16.90 -1.60 49.30
N TYR A 308 -18.15 -1.50 49.72
CA TYR A 308 -19.31 -1.28 48.85
C TYR A 308 -19.25 0.05 48.12
N ASP A 309 -18.81 1.12 48.77
CA ASP A 309 -18.61 2.43 48.15
C ASP A 309 -17.57 2.35 47.03
N LEU A 310 -16.45 1.64 47.25
CA LEU A 310 -15.44 1.41 46.25
C LEU A 310 -15.96 0.56 45.08
N GLN A 311 -16.68 -0.55 45.36
CA GLN A 311 -17.28 -1.38 44.33
C GLN A 311 -18.25 -0.59 43.46
N LYS A 312 -19.11 0.21 44.08
CA LYS A 312 -20.07 1.09 43.39
C LYS A 312 -19.35 2.13 42.53
N LYS A 313 -18.29 2.75 43.06
CA LYS A 313 -17.51 3.77 42.38
C LYS A 313 -16.78 3.21 41.15
N TYR A 314 -16.22 2.01 41.26
CA TYR A 314 -15.45 1.35 40.21
C TYR A 314 -16.29 0.42 39.33
N HIS A 315 -17.63 0.30 39.61
CA HIS A 315 -18.56 -0.56 38.88
C HIS A 315 -18.14 -2.03 38.83
N VAL A 316 -17.77 -2.56 39.99
CA VAL A 316 -17.35 -3.96 40.17
C VAL A 316 -18.18 -4.63 41.24
N GLU A 317 -18.25 -5.97 41.27
CA GLU A 317 -19.13 -6.73 42.15
C GLU A 317 -18.37 -7.39 43.31
N SER A 318 -17.04 -7.44 43.28
CA SER A 318 -16.23 -8.12 44.31
C SER A 318 -14.96 -7.34 44.67
N VAL A 319 -14.39 -7.67 45.85
CA VAL A 319 -13.07 -7.15 46.26
C VAL A 319 -11.98 -7.68 45.37
N GLY A 320 -12.09 -8.91 44.84
CA GLY A 320 -11.17 -9.46 43.87
C GLY A 320 -11.08 -8.61 42.61
N GLU A 321 -12.20 -8.16 42.05
CA GLU A 321 -12.25 -7.25 40.91
C GLU A 321 -11.65 -5.86 41.20
N LEU A 322 -11.81 -5.35 42.44
CA LEU A 322 -11.13 -4.12 42.88
C LEU A 322 -9.59 -4.29 42.88
N ILE A 323 -9.11 -5.45 43.30
CA ILE A 323 -7.69 -5.81 43.29
C ILE A 323 -7.17 -5.89 41.86
N GLU A 324 -7.89 -6.56 40.95
CA GLU A 324 -7.54 -6.62 39.53
C GLU A 324 -7.48 -5.22 38.92
N LYS A 325 -8.46 -4.36 39.24
CA LYS A 325 -8.49 -2.97 38.77
C LYS A 325 -7.31 -2.15 39.27
N ARG A 326 -6.94 -2.30 40.53
CA ARG A 326 -5.75 -1.69 41.12
C ARG A 326 -4.49 -2.10 40.37
N ASP A 327 -4.34 -3.38 40.05
CA ASP A 327 -3.15 -3.92 39.40
C ASP A 327 -3.10 -3.55 37.91
N GLU A 328 -4.26 -3.38 37.27
CA GLU A 328 -4.36 -2.79 35.93
C GLU A 328 -3.89 -1.33 35.92
N LEU A 329 -4.37 -0.51 36.86
CA LEU A 329 -3.96 0.90 36.99
C LEU A 329 -2.46 1.03 37.24
N LYS A 330 -1.88 0.19 38.10
CA LYS A 330 -0.41 0.14 38.32
C LYS A 330 0.36 -0.15 37.04
N ARG A 331 -0.11 -1.11 36.22
CA ARG A 331 0.50 -1.43 34.92
C ARG A 331 0.42 -0.27 33.95
N GLN A 332 -0.72 0.43 33.89
CA GLN A 332 -0.89 1.60 33.04
C GLN A 332 0.07 2.74 33.44
N LEU A 333 0.20 3.03 34.72
CA LEU A 333 1.13 4.04 35.26
C LEU A 333 2.58 3.70 34.96
N SER A 334 3.00 2.45 35.17
CA SER A 334 4.35 1.99 34.85
C SER A 334 4.67 2.07 33.34
N ASN A 335 3.70 1.79 32.49
CA ASN A 335 3.87 1.94 31.04
C ASN A 335 4.07 3.41 30.63
N ILE A 336 3.41 4.35 31.31
CA ILE A 336 3.60 5.79 31.05
C ILE A 336 5.01 6.24 31.47
N GLU A 337 5.52 5.79 32.59
CA GLU A 337 6.87 6.11 33.08
C GLU A 337 7.96 5.58 32.11
N ASN A 338 7.79 4.34 31.61
CA ASN A 338 8.74 3.72 30.65
C ASN A 338 8.64 4.33 29.23
N SER A 339 7.57 5.04 28.92
CA SER A 339 7.35 5.61 27.58
C SER A 339 8.32 6.76 27.26
N ASP A 340 8.80 7.50 28.23
CA ASP A 340 9.78 8.58 28.02
C ASP A 340 11.14 8.03 27.57
N GLU A 341 11.56 6.87 28.09
CA GLU A 341 12.79 6.19 27.68
C GLU A 341 12.67 5.62 26.25
N ALA A 342 11.55 4.94 25.95
CA ALA A 342 11.26 4.43 24.62
C ALA A 342 11.16 5.55 23.57
N LEU A 343 10.62 6.70 23.95
CA LEU A 343 10.54 7.89 23.09
C LEU A 343 11.93 8.45 22.78
N ALA A 344 12.82 8.53 23.76
CA ALA A 344 14.18 9.01 23.60
C ALA A 344 15.01 8.06 22.70
N GLU A 345 14.86 6.75 22.86
CA GLU A 345 15.51 5.76 22.00
C GLU A 345 15.02 5.87 20.55
N LEU A 346 13.70 5.97 20.33
CA LEU A 346 13.11 6.07 19.02
C LEU A 346 13.47 7.40 18.33
N ASP A 347 13.51 8.52 19.07
CA ASP A 347 13.97 9.81 18.54
C ASP A 347 15.45 9.74 18.11
N THR A 348 16.29 9.12 18.93
CA THR A 348 17.71 8.90 18.60
C THR A 348 17.86 8.08 17.32
N ARG A 349 17.08 7.01 17.18
CA ARG A 349 17.06 6.17 15.97
C ARG A 349 16.58 6.95 14.75
N CYS A 350 15.52 7.75 14.87
CA CYS A 350 15.05 8.62 13.81
C CYS A 350 16.11 9.61 13.34
N GLN A 351 16.86 10.23 14.27
CA GLN A 351 17.93 11.15 13.95
C GLN A 351 19.09 10.46 13.21
N GLN A 352 19.46 9.25 13.63
CA GLN A 352 20.49 8.44 12.95
C GLN A 352 20.07 8.07 11.52
N LEU A 353 18.86 7.53 11.35
CA LEU A 353 18.32 7.17 10.05
C LEU A 353 18.18 8.39 9.12
N LYS A 354 17.77 9.54 9.66
CA LYS A 354 17.69 10.81 8.91
C LYS A 354 19.08 11.24 8.43
N ALA A 355 20.09 11.17 9.29
CA ALA A 355 21.47 11.52 8.91
C ALA A 355 22.03 10.57 7.86
N GLU A 356 21.72 9.28 7.95
CA GLU A 356 22.12 8.28 6.95
C GLU A 356 21.40 8.50 5.61
N ALA A 357 20.08 8.73 5.63
CA ALA A 357 19.31 9.07 4.44
C ALA A 357 19.84 10.36 3.78
N GLN A 358 20.18 11.38 4.57
CA GLN A 358 20.78 12.63 4.09
C GLN A 358 22.11 12.39 3.39
N LYS A 359 22.97 11.51 3.93
CA LYS A 359 24.25 11.15 3.31
C LYS A 359 24.06 10.47 1.94
N HIS A 360 23.09 9.55 1.84
CA HIS A 360 22.76 8.90 0.57
C HIS A 360 22.14 9.89 -0.42
N ALA A 361 21.26 10.79 0.04
CA ALA A 361 20.70 11.85 -0.80
C ALA A 361 21.77 12.81 -1.35
N ASP A 362 22.74 13.21 -0.52
CA ASP A 362 23.86 14.04 -0.98
C ASP A 362 24.76 13.33 -2.01
N ALA A 363 24.91 12.00 -1.91
CA ALA A 363 25.61 11.21 -2.90
C ALA A 363 24.85 11.18 -4.24
N LEU A 364 23.52 10.98 -4.20
CA LEU A 364 22.65 11.08 -5.38
C LEU A 364 22.74 12.46 -6.04
N THR A 365 22.63 13.54 -5.26
CA THR A 365 22.74 14.92 -5.76
C THR A 365 24.05 15.14 -6.54
N LYS A 366 25.17 14.57 -6.06
CA LYS A 366 26.46 14.68 -6.75
C LYS A 366 26.47 13.96 -8.10
N LEU A 367 25.93 12.73 -8.17
CA LEU A 367 25.81 11.96 -9.40
C LEU A 367 24.90 12.67 -10.39
N ARG A 368 23.72 13.09 -9.95
CA ARG A 368 22.74 13.84 -10.73
C ARG A 368 23.29 15.15 -11.27
N SER A 369 24.03 15.91 -10.47
CA SER A 369 24.65 17.16 -10.90
C SER A 369 25.70 16.95 -12.00
N LYS A 370 26.43 15.85 -11.94
CA LYS A 370 27.37 15.46 -13.01
C LYS A 370 26.62 15.06 -14.28
N ALA A 371 25.58 14.23 -14.14
CA ALA A 371 24.75 13.79 -15.25
C ALA A 371 24.01 14.97 -15.91
N ALA A 372 23.46 15.90 -15.12
CA ALA A 372 22.81 17.09 -15.64
C ALA A 372 23.72 17.90 -16.58
N ARG A 373 24.98 18.14 -16.20
CA ARG A 373 25.97 18.81 -17.05
C ARG A 373 26.28 18.01 -18.31
N GLN A 374 26.32 16.71 -18.23
CA GLN A 374 26.49 15.84 -19.39
C GLN A 374 25.31 15.98 -20.35
N VAL A 375 24.07 15.88 -19.81
CA VAL A 375 22.84 16.06 -20.60
C VAL A 375 22.82 17.42 -21.29
N GLU A 376 23.12 18.51 -20.58
CA GLU A 376 23.17 19.86 -21.12
C GLU A 376 24.09 19.92 -22.34
N LYS A 377 25.33 19.44 -22.21
CA LYS A 377 26.34 19.46 -23.26
C LYS A 377 25.96 18.60 -24.48
N GLU A 378 25.53 17.36 -24.24
CA GLU A 378 25.20 16.44 -25.31
C GLU A 378 23.91 16.85 -26.03
N LEU A 379 22.89 17.31 -25.30
CA LEU A 379 21.64 17.78 -25.88
C LEU A 379 21.88 18.99 -26.79
N GLN A 380 22.64 19.99 -26.33
CA GLN A 380 23.00 21.16 -27.18
C GLN A 380 23.73 20.73 -28.44
N ALA A 381 24.70 19.81 -28.32
CA ALA A 381 25.42 19.31 -29.48
C ALA A 381 24.52 18.61 -30.52
N ARG A 382 23.50 17.86 -30.06
CA ARG A 382 22.52 17.17 -30.92
C ARG A 382 21.50 18.12 -31.55
N LEU A 383 21.16 19.22 -30.88
CA LEU A 383 20.16 20.18 -31.37
C LEU A 383 20.71 21.15 -32.43
N VAL A 384 22.01 21.42 -32.45
CA VAL A 384 22.64 22.27 -33.47
C VAL A 384 22.39 21.76 -34.91
N PRO A 385 22.65 20.49 -35.27
CA PRO A 385 22.36 19.97 -36.60
C PRO A 385 20.88 19.88 -36.92
N LEU A 386 20.00 19.88 -35.89
CA LEU A 386 18.55 19.91 -36.02
C LEU A 386 17.98 21.34 -36.23
N GLY A 387 18.81 22.28 -36.64
CA GLY A 387 18.38 23.65 -37.00
C GLY A 387 18.26 24.60 -35.83
N MET A 388 18.91 24.30 -34.70
CA MET A 388 18.92 25.16 -33.50
C MET A 388 20.37 25.55 -33.13
N PRO A 389 21.10 26.33 -33.97
CA PRO A 389 22.51 26.63 -33.75
C PRO A 389 22.79 27.47 -32.49
N ASN A 390 21.80 28.23 -32.04
CA ASN A 390 21.90 29.13 -30.88
C ASN A 390 21.11 28.63 -29.67
N VAL A 391 20.78 27.34 -29.61
CA VAL A 391 20.03 26.74 -28.52
C VAL A 391 20.79 26.84 -27.20
N ARG A 392 20.07 27.16 -26.16
CA ARG A 392 20.55 27.07 -24.78
C ARG A 392 19.64 26.14 -24.02
N PHE A 393 20.23 25.20 -23.33
CA PHE A 393 19.54 24.26 -22.46
C PHE A 393 20.29 24.18 -21.15
N SER A 394 19.58 24.25 -20.05
CA SER A 394 20.14 24.12 -18.70
C SER A 394 19.21 23.30 -17.82
N ILE A 395 19.79 22.56 -16.92
CA ILE A 395 19.08 21.76 -15.92
C ILE A 395 19.27 22.40 -14.56
N GLU A 396 18.23 23.04 -14.07
CA GLU A 396 18.22 23.60 -12.74
C GLU A 396 17.92 22.51 -11.73
N MET A 397 18.77 22.38 -10.72
CA MET A 397 18.61 21.45 -9.60
C MET A 397 18.45 22.25 -8.31
N THR A 398 17.31 22.08 -7.66
CA THR A 398 17.00 22.70 -6.36
C THR A 398 16.86 21.64 -5.27
N LYS A 399 17.40 21.93 -4.10
CA LYS A 399 17.24 21.04 -2.94
C LYS A 399 15.85 21.22 -2.32
N THR A 400 15.26 20.12 -1.95
CA THR A 400 13.99 20.02 -1.21
C THR A 400 14.18 19.15 0.04
N ASP A 401 13.14 18.96 0.81
CA ASP A 401 13.14 17.97 1.89
C ASP A 401 13.32 16.56 1.32
N LEU A 402 13.78 15.64 2.20
CA LEU A 402 13.95 14.24 1.84
C LEU A 402 12.60 13.63 1.38
N GLY A 403 12.57 13.08 0.19
CA GLY A 403 11.43 12.40 -0.39
C GLY A 403 11.81 11.00 -0.88
N HIS A 404 10.87 10.26 -1.45
CA HIS A 404 11.09 8.89 -1.94
C HIS A 404 12.20 8.77 -2.99
N SER A 405 12.40 9.80 -3.82
CA SER A 405 13.42 9.85 -4.89
C SER A 405 14.66 10.68 -4.55
N GLY A 406 14.87 11.01 -3.28
CA GLY A 406 15.98 11.86 -2.84
C GLY A 406 15.53 13.24 -2.38
N GLN A 407 16.45 14.21 -2.42
CA GLN A 407 16.23 15.60 -2.03
C GLN A 407 16.24 16.58 -3.20
N ASP A 408 16.33 16.09 -4.44
CA ASP A 408 16.53 16.92 -5.60
C ASP A 408 15.22 17.15 -6.35
N LYS A 409 15.00 18.36 -6.79
CA LYS A 409 13.99 18.74 -7.75
C LYS A 409 14.69 19.24 -9.01
N VAL A 410 14.29 18.71 -10.18
CA VAL A 410 14.88 19.01 -11.46
C VAL A 410 13.93 19.84 -12.30
N ALA A 411 14.45 20.87 -12.98
CA ALA A 411 13.70 21.67 -13.94
C ALA A 411 14.53 21.86 -15.22
N PHE A 412 13.98 21.46 -16.38
CA PHE A 412 14.58 21.67 -17.68
C PHE A 412 14.24 23.06 -18.18
N LEU A 413 15.26 23.86 -18.39
CA LEU A 413 15.17 25.22 -18.92
C LEU A 413 15.69 25.26 -20.36
N PHE A 414 14.96 25.90 -21.24
CA PHE A 414 15.24 25.94 -22.66
C PHE A 414 15.09 27.35 -23.25
N SER A 415 15.91 27.64 -24.24
CA SER A 415 15.75 28.79 -25.11
C SER A 415 16.26 28.44 -26.51
N ALA A 416 15.48 28.67 -27.56
CA ALA A 416 15.84 28.36 -28.94
C ALA A 416 16.88 29.31 -29.50
N ASN A 417 17.05 30.51 -28.92
CA ASN A 417 17.96 31.54 -29.41
C ASN A 417 18.57 32.35 -28.25
N THR A 418 19.56 33.18 -28.55
CA THR A 418 20.29 33.97 -27.54
C THR A 418 19.52 35.18 -27.03
N SER A 419 18.49 35.63 -27.72
CA SER A 419 17.74 36.85 -27.39
C SER A 419 16.59 36.60 -26.39
N THR A 420 16.15 35.36 -26.24
CA THR A 420 15.10 34.98 -25.26
C THR A 420 15.73 34.43 -23.97
N PRO A 421 15.22 34.74 -22.80
CA PRO A 421 15.71 34.16 -21.56
C PRO A 421 15.45 32.63 -21.54
N LEU A 422 16.23 31.92 -20.71
CA LEU A 422 15.94 30.53 -20.38
C LEU A 422 14.61 30.49 -19.62
N GLN A 423 13.71 29.62 -20.04
CA GLN A 423 12.41 29.42 -19.42
C GLN A 423 12.08 27.92 -19.34
N PRO A 424 11.20 27.48 -18.44
CA PRO A 424 10.79 26.09 -18.37
C PRO A 424 10.33 25.59 -19.73
N VAL A 425 10.72 24.36 -20.10
CA VAL A 425 10.35 23.75 -21.39
C VAL A 425 8.84 23.76 -21.62
N SER A 426 8.06 23.71 -20.53
CA SER A 426 6.59 23.81 -20.55
C SER A 426 6.04 25.11 -21.13
N GLN A 427 6.84 26.18 -21.15
CA GLN A 427 6.46 27.51 -21.62
C GLN A 427 6.93 27.79 -23.05
N VAL A 428 7.60 26.82 -23.68
CA VAL A 428 8.10 26.96 -25.06
C VAL A 428 6.92 26.84 -26.04
N ALA A 429 6.77 27.83 -26.91
CA ALA A 429 5.61 27.95 -27.78
C ALA A 429 5.67 27.07 -29.04
N SER A 430 6.86 26.61 -29.49
CA SER A 430 7.02 25.88 -30.75
C SER A 430 6.98 24.36 -30.55
N GLY A 431 5.92 23.72 -31.03
CA GLY A 431 5.77 22.26 -31.00
C GLY A 431 6.89 21.52 -31.73
N GLY A 432 7.37 22.08 -32.84
CA GLY A 432 8.50 21.49 -33.60
C GLY A 432 9.83 21.57 -32.87
N GLU A 433 10.10 22.62 -32.08
CA GLU A 433 11.29 22.72 -31.25
C GLU A 433 11.27 21.69 -30.12
N ILE A 434 10.14 21.56 -29.45
CA ILE A 434 9.92 20.58 -28.40
C ILE A 434 10.07 19.15 -28.93
N ALA A 435 9.55 18.85 -30.11
CA ALA A 435 9.68 17.53 -30.75
C ALA A 435 11.17 17.17 -31.00
N ARG A 436 11.99 18.15 -31.48
CA ARG A 436 13.44 17.94 -31.67
C ARG A 436 14.21 17.75 -30.36
N VAL A 437 13.85 18.51 -29.32
CA VAL A 437 14.39 18.31 -27.96
C VAL A 437 14.06 16.91 -27.46
N MET A 438 12.79 16.48 -27.59
CA MET A 438 12.36 15.17 -27.16
C MET A 438 13.05 14.04 -27.94
N LEU A 439 13.14 14.14 -29.27
CA LEU A 439 13.86 13.17 -30.07
C LEU A 439 15.33 13.04 -29.62
N SER A 440 15.98 14.16 -29.37
CA SER A 440 17.38 14.18 -28.93
C SER A 440 17.56 13.58 -27.54
N LEU A 441 16.66 13.88 -26.58
CA LEU A 441 16.66 13.28 -25.27
C LEU A 441 16.41 11.77 -25.32
N LYS A 442 15.40 11.33 -26.08
CA LYS A 442 15.13 9.90 -26.30
C LYS A 442 16.32 9.17 -26.91
N ALA A 443 17.00 9.79 -27.88
CA ALA A 443 18.22 9.22 -28.47
C ALA A 443 19.35 9.07 -27.43
N MET A 444 19.50 10.02 -26.51
CA MET A 444 20.50 9.95 -25.43
C MET A 444 20.20 8.83 -24.45
N ILE A 445 18.94 8.74 -23.96
CA ILE A 445 18.55 7.74 -22.97
C ILE A 445 18.34 6.35 -23.58
N SER A 446 18.08 6.24 -24.89
CA SER A 446 17.84 4.96 -25.56
C SER A 446 19.03 4.00 -25.42
N GLY A 447 20.23 4.49 -25.15
CA GLY A 447 21.43 3.69 -24.84
C GLY A 447 21.33 2.93 -23.52
N ALA A 448 20.74 3.55 -22.53
CA ALA A 448 20.64 3.05 -21.15
C ALA A 448 19.32 2.35 -20.87
N VAL A 449 18.20 2.81 -21.47
CA VAL A 449 16.88 2.20 -21.30
C VAL A 449 16.68 1.10 -22.35
N LYS A 450 16.48 -0.11 -21.89
CA LYS A 450 16.19 -1.27 -22.74
C LYS A 450 14.68 -1.31 -23.09
N LEU A 451 14.18 -0.34 -23.88
CA LEU A 451 12.81 -0.39 -24.40
C LEU A 451 12.77 -1.19 -25.71
N PRO A 452 11.86 -2.17 -25.83
CA PRO A 452 11.78 -3.01 -27.03
C PRO A 452 11.39 -2.25 -28.30
N THR A 453 10.43 -1.31 -28.20
CA THR A 453 9.88 -0.61 -29.36
C THR A 453 9.65 0.87 -29.04
N ILE A 454 10.07 1.75 -29.94
CA ILE A 454 9.81 3.19 -29.89
C ILE A 454 9.04 3.59 -31.14
N ILE A 455 7.89 4.26 -30.97
CA ILE A 455 7.06 4.75 -32.07
C ILE A 455 7.04 6.27 -32.03
N PHE A 456 7.44 6.91 -33.12
CA PHE A 456 7.36 8.35 -33.31
C PHE A 456 6.19 8.70 -34.24
N ASP A 457 5.24 9.47 -33.73
CA ASP A 457 4.06 9.91 -34.47
C ASP A 457 4.13 11.40 -34.79
N GLU A 458 4.28 11.71 -36.09
CA GLU A 458 4.27 13.07 -36.64
C GLU A 458 5.19 14.07 -35.92
N ILE A 459 6.37 13.59 -35.44
CA ILE A 459 7.37 14.47 -34.79
C ILE A 459 8.08 15.41 -35.76
N ASP A 460 7.86 15.22 -37.03
CA ASP A 460 8.43 15.94 -38.17
C ASP A 460 7.64 17.19 -38.59
N THR A 461 6.64 17.58 -37.77
CA THR A 461 5.85 18.78 -38.04
C THR A 461 6.69 20.06 -37.99
N GLY A 462 6.63 20.87 -39.06
CA GLY A 462 7.33 22.14 -39.14
C GLY A 462 8.82 22.04 -39.48
N VAL A 463 9.28 20.87 -39.95
CA VAL A 463 10.66 20.67 -40.46
C VAL A 463 10.63 20.27 -41.92
N SER A 464 11.76 20.46 -42.62
CA SER A 464 11.93 20.07 -44.03
C SER A 464 13.42 19.91 -44.38
N GLY A 465 13.69 19.34 -45.55
CA GLY A 465 15.01 19.26 -46.15
C GLY A 465 16.04 18.59 -45.21
N LYS A 466 17.17 19.28 -45.01
CA LYS A 466 18.30 18.76 -44.24
C LYS A 466 17.99 18.42 -42.78
N ILE A 467 17.08 19.17 -42.17
CA ILE A 467 16.69 18.91 -40.76
C ILE A 467 15.94 17.57 -40.66
N ALA A 468 15.01 17.31 -41.59
CA ALA A 468 14.30 16.05 -41.65
C ALA A 468 15.24 14.85 -41.84
N GLU A 469 16.26 15.01 -42.72
CA GLU A 469 17.29 13.99 -42.92
C GLU A 469 18.10 13.73 -41.65
N GLN A 470 18.50 14.78 -40.91
CA GLN A 470 19.20 14.62 -39.62
C GLN A 470 18.33 13.93 -38.57
N MET A 471 17.03 14.25 -38.47
CA MET A 471 16.08 13.54 -37.60
C MET A 471 16.01 12.05 -37.96
N ALA A 472 15.92 11.73 -39.24
CA ALA A 472 15.88 10.35 -39.72
C ALA A 472 17.17 9.58 -39.39
N GLN A 473 18.33 10.23 -39.50
CA GLN A 473 19.61 9.64 -39.09
C GLN A 473 19.66 9.32 -37.62
N ILE A 474 19.15 10.21 -36.74
CA ILE A 474 19.03 9.95 -35.31
C ILE A 474 18.12 8.75 -35.05
N MET A 475 16.93 8.66 -35.68
CA MET A 475 16.04 7.53 -35.57
C MET A 475 16.66 6.23 -36.08
N GLN A 476 17.43 6.30 -37.17
CA GLN A 476 18.17 5.15 -37.69
C GLN A 476 19.27 4.69 -36.73
N GLU A 477 20.00 5.62 -36.08
CA GLU A 477 20.98 5.30 -35.05
C GLU A 477 20.30 4.64 -33.82
N MET A 478 19.14 5.14 -33.39
CA MET A 478 18.38 4.54 -32.32
C MET A 478 17.93 3.12 -32.65
N GLY A 479 17.61 2.83 -33.91
CA GLY A 479 17.23 1.51 -34.40
C GLY A 479 18.39 0.52 -34.53
N ARG A 480 19.64 0.94 -34.28
CA ARG A 480 20.80 0.04 -34.25
C ARG A 480 20.78 -0.83 -32.97
N ASN A 481 21.61 -1.88 -32.97
CA ASN A 481 21.74 -2.79 -31.84
C ASN A 481 20.42 -3.51 -31.46
N ASP A 482 19.71 -4.00 -32.48
CA ASP A 482 18.50 -4.82 -32.37
C ASP A 482 17.31 -4.11 -31.69
N ARG A 483 17.27 -2.79 -31.73
CA ARG A 483 16.10 -2.02 -31.31
C ARG A 483 15.15 -1.81 -32.46
N GLN A 484 13.90 -1.53 -32.12
CA GLN A 484 12.87 -1.23 -33.08
C GLN A 484 12.42 0.21 -32.92
N VAL A 485 12.56 0.98 -34.00
CA VAL A 485 12.06 2.35 -34.09
C VAL A 485 11.11 2.42 -35.29
N ILE A 486 9.89 2.89 -35.03
CA ILE A 486 8.87 3.06 -36.06
C ILE A 486 8.53 4.55 -36.14
N SER A 487 8.69 5.17 -37.31
CA SER A 487 8.29 6.57 -37.53
C SER A 487 7.08 6.65 -38.44
N ILE A 488 6.02 7.31 -37.95
CA ILE A 488 4.89 7.71 -38.78
C ILE A 488 5.20 9.10 -39.31
N THR A 489 5.34 9.23 -40.63
CA THR A 489 5.85 10.45 -41.24
C THR A 489 5.13 10.79 -42.55
N HIS A 490 5.11 12.06 -42.89
CA HIS A 490 4.69 12.57 -44.18
C HIS A 490 5.88 13.15 -45.00
N LEU A 491 7.11 13.09 -44.45
CA LEU A 491 8.28 13.63 -45.09
C LEU A 491 9.08 12.56 -45.88
N PRO A 492 9.33 12.75 -47.19
CA PRO A 492 10.05 11.80 -48.02
C PRO A 492 11.48 11.58 -47.54
N GLN A 493 12.12 12.57 -46.91
CA GLN A 493 13.49 12.45 -46.38
C GLN A 493 13.57 11.44 -45.23
N ILE A 494 12.53 11.38 -44.38
CA ILE A 494 12.44 10.39 -43.29
C ILE A 494 12.07 9.03 -43.84
N ALA A 495 11.09 9.00 -44.76
CA ALA A 495 10.62 7.76 -45.37
C ALA A 495 11.71 7.02 -46.14
N ALA A 496 12.63 7.77 -46.77
CA ALA A 496 13.72 7.18 -47.52
C ALA A 496 14.77 6.43 -46.68
N LEU A 497 14.97 6.84 -45.40
CA LEU A 497 16.00 6.25 -44.54
C LEU A 497 15.49 5.03 -43.72
N GLY A 498 14.17 4.74 -43.72
CA GLY A 498 13.64 3.52 -43.14
C GLY A 498 14.17 2.27 -43.84
N ALA A 499 14.53 1.24 -43.10
CA ALA A 499 14.90 -0.06 -43.65
C ALA A 499 13.68 -0.79 -44.22
N VAL A 500 12.55 -0.66 -43.55
CA VAL A 500 11.27 -1.19 -43.99
C VAL A 500 10.25 -0.05 -44.12
N HIS A 501 9.46 -0.09 -45.18
CA HIS A 501 8.46 0.94 -45.46
C HIS A 501 7.06 0.33 -45.56
N TYR A 502 6.19 0.79 -44.69
CA TYR A 502 4.77 0.42 -44.69
C TYR A 502 3.95 1.59 -45.26
N LYS A 503 2.92 1.26 -46.04
CA LYS A 503 1.96 2.24 -46.52
C LYS A 503 0.57 1.94 -45.95
N VAL A 504 -0.06 2.98 -45.41
CA VAL A 504 -1.45 2.96 -44.93
C VAL A 504 -2.31 3.64 -46.00
N GLU A 505 -3.27 2.89 -46.52
CA GLU A 505 -4.14 3.33 -47.62
C GLU A 505 -5.61 3.18 -47.22
N LYS A 506 -6.45 4.10 -47.73
CA LYS A 506 -7.90 3.95 -47.70
C LYS A 506 -8.36 3.25 -48.97
N GLU A 507 -9.25 2.28 -48.82
CA GLU A 507 -9.91 1.61 -49.91
C GLU A 507 -11.44 1.79 -49.77
N GLU A 508 -12.05 2.34 -50.79
CA GLU A 508 -13.51 2.42 -50.87
C GLU A 508 -14.06 1.07 -51.36
N THR A 509 -14.83 0.42 -50.50
CA THR A 509 -15.49 -0.83 -50.80
C THR A 509 -17.01 -0.63 -50.89
N THR A 510 -17.72 -1.59 -51.39
CA THR A 510 -19.20 -1.57 -51.44
C THR A 510 -19.85 -1.51 -50.05
N GLN A 511 -19.07 -1.78 -48.99
CA GLN A 511 -19.52 -1.75 -47.59
C GLN A 511 -19.04 -0.51 -46.82
N GLY A 512 -18.33 0.44 -47.47
CA GLY A 512 -17.79 1.65 -46.89
C GLY A 512 -16.28 1.76 -47.04
N THR A 513 -15.69 2.80 -46.43
CA THR A 513 -14.25 3.05 -46.46
C THR A 513 -13.54 2.13 -45.46
N THR A 514 -12.52 1.40 -45.91
CA THR A 514 -11.65 0.57 -45.07
C THR A 514 -10.20 1.07 -45.12
N SER A 515 -9.47 0.85 -44.02
CA SER A 515 -8.03 1.16 -43.97
C SER A 515 -7.23 -0.14 -44.00
N ARG A 516 -6.21 -0.16 -44.85
CA ARG A 516 -5.26 -1.27 -44.97
C ARG A 516 -3.84 -0.79 -44.77
N MET A 517 -2.99 -1.63 -44.22
CA MET A 517 -1.55 -1.40 -44.11
C MET A 517 -0.82 -2.55 -44.78
N ARG A 518 0.18 -2.23 -45.58
CA ARG A 518 1.02 -3.22 -46.23
C ARG A 518 2.48 -2.77 -46.31
N GLN A 519 3.38 -3.72 -46.34
CA GLN A 519 4.80 -3.45 -46.64
C GLN A 519 4.96 -3.18 -48.12
N LEU A 520 5.76 -2.16 -48.45
CA LEU A 520 6.10 -1.81 -49.83
C LEU A 520 7.29 -2.63 -50.34
N THR A 521 7.19 -3.08 -51.58
CA THR A 521 8.33 -3.62 -52.34
C THR A 521 9.31 -2.49 -52.69
N PRO A 522 10.57 -2.80 -53.04
CA PRO A 522 11.57 -1.78 -53.45
C PRO A 522 11.08 -0.83 -54.53
N ASP A 523 10.38 -1.35 -55.56
CA ASP A 523 9.88 -0.53 -56.66
C ASP A 523 8.67 0.34 -56.23
N GLU A 524 7.76 -0.21 -55.45
CA GLU A 524 6.65 0.55 -54.89
C GLU A 524 7.15 1.67 -53.97
N ARG A 525 8.23 1.43 -53.25
CA ARG A 525 8.86 2.41 -52.36
C ARG A 525 9.40 3.61 -53.12
N ILE A 526 10.01 3.38 -54.30
CA ILE A 526 10.48 4.49 -55.19
C ILE A 526 9.27 5.32 -55.60
N THR A 527 8.18 4.65 -56.03
CA THR A 527 6.94 5.31 -56.46
C THR A 527 6.30 6.12 -55.34
N GLU A 528 6.22 5.55 -54.13
CA GLU A 528 5.67 6.24 -52.97
C GLU A 528 6.47 7.49 -52.60
N ILE A 529 7.80 7.39 -52.55
CA ILE A 529 8.65 8.54 -52.24
C ILE A 529 8.58 9.61 -53.36
N ALA A 530 8.48 9.19 -54.62
CA ALA A 530 8.28 10.12 -55.74
C ALA A 530 6.92 10.83 -55.63
N GLN A 531 5.87 10.13 -55.21
CA GLN A 531 4.54 10.70 -54.94
C GLN A 531 4.56 11.69 -53.76
N MET A 532 5.29 11.36 -52.68
CA MET A 532 5.48 12.27 -51.53
C MET A 532 6.24 13.56 -51.94
N LEU A 533 7.09 13.52 -52.95
CA LEU A 533 7.85 14.65 -53.45
C LEU A 533 7.05 15.56 -54.40
N SER A 534 6.20 14.99 -55.27
CA SER A 534 5.55 15.69 -56.37
C SER A 534 4.04 15.78 -56.27
N GLY A 535 3.40 15.11 -55.28
CA GLY A 535 1.98 14.97 -55.21
C GLY A 535 1.42 13.92 -56.18
N SER A 536 0.24 14.16 -56.77
CA SER A 536 -0.45 13.18 -57.61
C SER A 536 0.24 12.90 -58.96
N ASP A 537 0.96 13.88 -59.49
CA ASP A 537 1.59 13.77 -60.79
C ASP A 537 3.08 13.36 -60.67
N ILE A 538 3.35 12.08 -60.85
CA ILE A 538 4.70 11.52 -60.75
C ILE A 538 5.46 11.81 -62.04
N SER A 539 6.44 12.73 -61.99
CA SER A 539 7.36 13.04 -63.09
C SER A 539 8.61 12.19 -63.03
N ASP A 540 9.29 12.04 -64.19
CA ASP A 540 10.60 11.37 -64.25
C ASP A 540 11.61 12.01 -63.29
N ALA A 541 11.57 13.33 -63.12
CA ALA A 541 12.40 14.07 -62.18
C ALA A 541 12.09 13.69 -60.72
N ALA A 542 10.83 13.46 -60.37
CA ALA A 542 10.47 13.00 -59.03
C ALA A 542 10.96 11.58 -58.75
N ILE A 543 10.91 10.71 -59.77
CA ILE A 543 11.48 9.33 -59.66
C ILE A 543 12.99 9.39 -59.46
N GLN A 544 13.71 10.24 -60.20
CA GLN A 544 15.15 10.40 -60.03
C GLN A 544 15.50 10.93 -58.64
N ASN A 545 14.76 11.94 -58.14
CA ASN A 545 14.96 12.46 -56.80
C ASN A 545 14.65 11.41 -55.71
N ALA A 546 13.63 10.59 -55.92
CA ALA A 546 13.31 9.48 -55.02
C ALA A 546 14.44 8.46 -54.96
N LYS A 547 15.00 8.08 -56.11
CA LYS A 547 16.17 7.18 -56.18
C LYS A 547 17.40 7.79 -55.48
N GLN A 548 17.65 9.09 -55.65
CA GLN A 548 18.72 9.79 -54.93
C GLN A 548 18.54 9.72 -53.40
N LEU A 549 17.31 9.99 -52.92
CA LEU A 549 17.01 9.91 -51.46
C LEU A 549 17.20 8.49 -50.94
N LEU A 550 16.83 7.48 -51.72
CA LEU A 550 17.01 6.07 -51.41
C LEU A 550 18.46 5.58 -51.55
N ARG A 551 19.35 6.42 -52.11
CA ARG A 551 20.75 6.09 -52.41
C ARG A 551 20.90 4.90 -53.39
N LEU A 552 19.98 4.83 -54.35
CA LEU A 552 19.91 3.85 -55.42
C LEU A 552 20.52 4.39 -56.73
#